data_6dde49e90e2f46b91996326333688907
#
_entry.id   6dde49e90e2f46b91996326333688907
#
_cell.length_a   1.000
_cell.length_b   1.000
_cell.length_c   1.000
_cell.angle_alpha   90.00
_cell.angle_beta   90.00
_cell.angle_gamma   90.00
#
_symmetry.space_group_name_H-M   'P 1'
#
loop_
_entity.id
_entity.type
_entity.pdbx_description
1 polymer ?
#
loop_
_entity_poly.entity_id
_entity_poly.type
_entity_poly.pdbx_seq_one_letter_code
_entity_poly.pdbx_strand_id
1 'polypeptide(L)'
;MGKMDDKEKSTVKVPPAGYVVLFLAIVVFSGLLAKHAGWNMFDFDTLNGKFGVIKSATNNFMGVGGVGARAGFMFALSLVPGVMLALGLMEIVEYYGGLKAAQKLLTPVLRPLMGIPGICCVALVSSLQSTDAGAGMTKNLRAAGDITNKELLIFSAFQFTAGGVIGNYLASGSALFSVMTVPIVTPLVVMLVMKLFGANMMRLFCHYFVKEED
;
A
#
# COMPACT_ATOMS: atom_id res chain seq x y z
N MET A 1 23.18 7.14 -31.65
CA MET A 1 23.73 6.63 -30.38
C MET A 1 24.07 7.83 -29.51
N GLY A 2 23.03 8.48 -29.01
CA GLY A 2 23.11 9.68 -28.18
C GLY A 2 22.99 9.26 -26.72
N LYS A 3 23.99 9.59 -25.91
CA LYS A 3 23.94 9.52 -24.45
C LYS A 3 22.75 10.39 -24.01
N MET A 4 21.66 9.77 -23.61
CA MET A 4 20.62 10.47 -22.86
C MET A 4 21.21 10.83 -21.51
N ASP A 5 21.27 12.13 -21.31
CA ASP A 5 21.83 12.80 -20.15
C ASP A 5 21.12 12.34 -18.88
N ASP A 6 21.89 12.02 -17.85
CA ASP A 6 21.46 11.77 -16.45
C ASP A 6 20.72 12.97 -15.79
N LYS A 7 20.21 13.91 -16.58
CA LYS A 7 19.67 15.19 -16.13
C LYS A 7 18.21 15.21 -15.71
N GLU A 8 17.48 14.12 -15.87
CA GLU A 8 16.11 14.06 -15.37
C GLU A 8 15.96 13.16 -14.13
N LYS A 9 16.87 13.26 -13.20
CA LYS A 9 16.51 13.08 -11.79
C LYS A 9 15.51 14.19 -11.50
N SER A 10 14.22 13.92 -11.74
CA SER A 10 13.18 14.86 -11.36
C SER A 10 13.40 15.18 -9.88
N THR A 11 13.92 16.37 -9.61
CA THR A 11 14.14 16.87 -8.26
C THR A 11 12.77 17.18 -7.66
N VAL A 12 12.00 16.12 -7.35
CA VAL A 12 10.79 16.26 -6.56
C VAL A 12 11.24 16.89 -5.25
N LYS A 13 10.98 18.18 -5.10
CA LYS A 13 11.23 18.88 -3.85
C LYS A 13 10.26 18.34 -2.81
N VAL A 14 10.75 17.42 -2.00
CA VAL A 14 9.97 16.88 -0.89
C VAL A 14 10.24 17.75 0.32
N PRO A 15 9.22 18.39 0.91
CA PRO A 15 9.43 19.15 2.14
C PRO A 15 9.89 18.18 3.25
N PRO A 16 10.78 18.62 4.17
CA PRO A 16 11.23 17.81 5.28
C PRO A 16 10.07 17.21 6.10
N ALA A 17 8.97 17.95 6.22
CA ALA A 17 7.73 17.50 6.86
C ALA A 17 7.18 16.22 6.23
N GLY A 18 7.33 16.01 4.91
CA GLY A 18 6.87 14.80 4.23
C GLY A 18 7.55 13.53 4.73
N TYR A 19 8.86 13.58 5.01
CA TYR A 19 9.58 12.43 5.59
C TYR A 19 9.18 12.17 7.03
N VAL A 20 8.97 13.23 7.82
CA VAL A 20 8.54 13.11 9.21
C VAL A 20 7.15 12.48 9.28
N VAL A 21 6.21 12.97 8.48
CA VAL A 21 4.84 12.43 8.45
C VAL A 21 4.81 10.99 7.94
N LEU A 22 5.61 10.66 6.92
CA LEU A 22 5.76 9.28 6.46
C LEU A 22 6.27 8.35 7.57
N PHE A 23 7.32 8.77 8.29
CA PHE A 23 7.86 8.01 9.41
C PHE A 23 6.82 7.82 10.53
N LEU A 24 6.14 8.90 10.92
CA LEU A 24 5.08 8.84 11.93
C LEU A 24 3.93 7.92 11.50
N ALA A 25 3.50 7.99 10.25
CA ALA A 25 2.48 7.09 9.72
C ALA A 25 2.91 5.62 9.81
N ILE A 26 4.17 5.30 9.42
CA ILE A 26 4.71 3.95 9.55
C ILE A 26 4.67 3.48 11.01
N VAL A 27 5.07 4.33 11.96
CA VAL A 27 5.06 4.00 13.40
C VAL A 27 3.64 3.77 13.90
N VAL A 28 2.69 4.63 13.55
CA VAL A 28 1.27 4.52 13.95
C VAL A 28 0.65 3.21 13.46
N PHE A 29 0.92 2.81 12.21
CA PHE A 29 0.36 1.59 11.63
C PHE A 29 1.17 0.31 11.91
N SER A 30 2.36 0.44 12.50
CA SER A 30 3.27 -0.70 12.71
C SER A 30 2.85 -1.66 13.82
N GLY A 31 2.00 -1.21 14.77
CA GLY A 31 1.70 -1.95 15.99
C GLY A 31 2.84 -1.96 17.01
N LEU A 32 3.95 -1.25 16.74
CA LEU A 32 5.11 -1.21 17.65
C LEU A 32 4.76 -0.53 18.99
N LEU A 33 3.89 0.48 18.95
CA LEU A 33 3.49 1.27 20.10
C LEU A 33 2.45 0.55 20.97
N ALA A 34 1.73 -0.44 20.44
CA ALA A 34 0.62 -1.12 21.12
C ALA A 34 0.99 -1.69 22.50
N LYS A 35 2.26 -2.12 22.67
CA LYS A 35 2.76 -2.74 23.92
C LYS A 35 3.40 -1.76 24.90
N HIS A 36 3.58 -0.51 24.52
CA HIS A 36 4.26 0.49 25.37
C HIS A 36 3.26 1.37 26.10
N ALA A 37 3.21 1.25 27.42
CA ALA A 37 2.33 2.06 28.26
C ALA A 37 2.60 3.57 28.04
N GLY A 38 1.53 4.34 27.80
CA GLY A 38 1.59 5.77 27.51
C GLY A 38 1.75 6.10 26.02
N TRP A 39 2.53 5.33 25.27
CA TRP A 39 2.68 5.54 23.82
C TRP A 39 1.66 4.78 22.98
N ASN A 40 1.02 3.78 23.57
CA ASN A 40 -0.04 2.99 22.92
C ASN A 40 -1.22 3.85 22.45
N MET A 41 -1.43 5.02 23.04
CA MET A 41 -2.45 5.97 22.57
C MET A 41 -2.22 6.49 21.14
N PHE A 42 -1.01 6.37 20.60
CA PHE A 42 -0.68 6.73 19.21
C PHE A 42 -0.65 5.53 18.28
N ASP A 43 -0.96 4.34 18.76
CA ASP A 43 -1.06 3.14 17.94
C ASP A 43 -2.42 3.07 17.25
N PHE A 44 -2.45 2.66 15.97
CA PHE A 44 -3.69 2.63 15.20
C PHE A 44 -4.73 1.69 15.82
N ASP A 45 -4.32 0.51 16.30
CA ASP A 45 -5.24 -0.44 16.93
C ASP A 45 -5.87 0.14 18.22
N THR A 46 -5.09 0.89 18.98
CA THR A 46 -5.56 1.56 20.20
C THR A 46 -6.51 2.71 19.88
N LEU A 47 -6.16 3.54 18.87
CA LEU A 47 -7.02 4.65 18.40
C LEU A 47 -8.33 4.15 17.80
N ASN A 48 -8.26 3.07 17.01
CA ASN A 48 -9.44 2.45 16.39
C ASN A 48 -10.34 1.80 17.44
N GLY A 49 -9.76 1.26 18.51
CA GLY A 49 -10.47 0.52 19.54
C GLY A 49 -10.98 -0.83 19.05
N LYS A 50 -11.48 -1.63 19.99
CA LYS A 50 -12.14 -2.91 19.69
C LYS A 50 -13.54 -2.88 20.25
N PHE A 51 -14.52 -3.11 19.39
CA PHE A 51 -15.87 -3.40 19.87
C PHE A 51 -15.82 -4.73 20.63
N GLY A 52 -16.20 -4.68 21.88
CA GLY A 52 -16.27 -5.72 22.88
C GLY A 52 -15.98 -7.15 22.42
N VAL A 53 -15.26 -7.89 23.20
CA VAL A 53 -14.88 -9.27 22.86
C VAL A 53 -16.15 -10.11 22.81
N ILE A 54 -16.55 -10.56 21.64
CA ILE A 54 -17.53 -11.64 21.49
C ILE A 54 -16.81 -12.91 21.96
N LYS A 55 -16.86 -13.18 23.25
CA LYS A 55 -16.15 -14.32 23.84
C LYS A 55 -16.82 -15.65 23.58
N SER A 56 -18.09 -15.66 23.16
CA SER A 56 -18.79 -16.88 22.79
C SER A 56 -19.96 -16.57 21.86
N ALA A 57 -20.41 -17.54 21.10
CA ALA A 57 -21.58 -17.45 20.23
C ALA A 57 -22.90 -17.12 20.98
N THR A 58 -22.91 -17.20 22.29
CA THR A 58 -24.04 -16.85 23.16
C THR A 58 -24.08 -15.38 23.52
N ASN A 59 -22.98 -14.62 23.38
CA ASN A 59 -22.95 -13.18 23.62
C ASN A 59 -23.33 -12.41 22.40
N ASN A 60 -24.54 -12.27 22.23
CA ASN A 60 -25.17 -11.70 21.08
C ASN A 60 -25.66 -10.31 21.38
N PHE A 61 -24.88 -9.44 20.97
CA PHE A 61 -25.02 -8.00 20.98
C PHE A 61 -26.19 -7.52 20.09
N MET A 62 -26.65 -8.36 19.15
CA MET A 62 -27.59 -7.99 18.09
C MET A 62 -28.93 -8.66 18.18
N GLY A 63 -29.21 -9.40 19.21
CA GLY A 63 -30.39 -10.21 19.33
C GLY A 63 -30.12 -11.70 19.34
N VAL A 64 -31.14 -12.55 19.42
CA VAL A 64 -31.00 -13.99 19.61
C VAL A 64 -30.15 -14.64 18.50
N GLY A 65 -29.00 -15.17 18.84
CA GLY A 65 -28.08 -15.87 17.94
C GLY A 65 -27.01 -14.98 17.25
N GLY A 66 -27.11 -13.65 17.28
CA GLY A 66 -26.11 -12.73 16.68
C GLY A 66 -25.86 -12.93 15.18
N VAL A 67 -26.84 -13.45 14.45
CA VAL A 67 -26.78 -13.81 13.05
C VAL A 67 -27.92 -13.18 12.26
N GLY A 68 -27.71 -13.01 10.95
CA GLY A 68 -28.69 -12.48 10.04
C GLY A 68 -28.45 -11.02 9.64
N ALA A 69 -29.37 -10.43 8.88
CA ALA A 69 -29.25 -9.09 8.28
C ALA A 69 -29.03 -8.01 9.32
N ARG A 70 -29.69 -8.09 10.48
CA ARG A 70 -29.55 -7.12 11.57
C ARG A 70 -28.14 -7.13 12.16
N ALA A 71 -27.57 -8.30 12.40
CA ALA A 71 -26.20 -8.44 12.88
C ALA A 71 -25.19 -7.92 11.84
N GLY A 72 -25.41 -8.23 10.57
CA GLY A 72 -24.58 -7.74 9.47
C GLY A 72 -24.61 -6.21 9.34
N PHE A 73 -25.78 -5.58 9.48
CA PHE A 73 -25.91 -4.13 9.46
C PHE A 73 -25.15 -3.47 10.61
N MET A 74 -25.33 -3.98 11.83
CA MET A 74 -24.65 -3.42 13.01
C MET A 74 -23.14 -3.68 12.95
N PHE A 75 -22.72 -4.83 12.42
CA PHE A 75 -21.31 -5.08 12.15
C PHE A 75 -20.76 -4.06 11.17
N ALA A 76 -21.41 -3.82 10.03
CA ALA A 76 -20.99 -2.80 9.06
C ALA A 76 -20.91 -1.41 9.69
N LEU A 77 -21.91 -1.03 10.50
CA LEU A 77 -21.89 0.25 11.21
C LEU A 77 -20.72 0.36 12.18
N SER A 78 -20.36 -0.73 12.84
CA SER A 78 -19.21 -0.77 13.77
C SER A 78 -17.86 -0.57 13.09
N LEU A 79 -17.78 -0.78 11.78
CA LEU A 79 -16.53 -0.63 11.01
C LEU A 79 -16.28 0.82 10.58
N VAL A 80 -17.33 1.66 10.51
CA VAL A 80 -17.25 3.04 10.04
C VAL A 80 -16.17 3.87 10.74
N PRO A 81 -16.03 3.88 12.08
CA PRO A 81 -15.00 4.67 12.74
C PRO A 81 -13.58 4.30 12.33
N GLY A 82 -13.28 3.01 12.21
CA GLY A 82 -11.97 2.53 11.79
C GLY A 82 -11.62 2.92 10.36
N VAL A 83 -12.57 2.79 9.44
CA VAL A 83 -12.41 3.21 8.05
C VAL A 83 -12.18 4.72 7.96
N MET A 84 -12.98 5.52 8.66
CA MET A 84 -12.83 6.98 8.68
C MET A 84 -11.48 7.41 9.23
N LEU A 85 -11.01 6.79 10.32
CA LEU A 85 -9.69 7.06 10.89
C LEU A 85 -8.58 6.74 9.90
N ALA A 86 -8.62 5.57 9.28
CA ALA A 86 -7.61 5.15 8.31
C ALA A 86 -7.55 6.09 7.10
N LEU A 87 -8.70 6.46 6.54
CA LEU A 87 -8.78 7.39 5.41
C LEU A 87 -8.28 8.78 5.80
N GLY A 88 -8.65 9.28 6.98
CA GLY A 88 -8.18 10.58 7.48
C GLY A 88 -6.66 10.62 7.66
N LEU A 89 -6.06 9.55 8.20
CA LEU A 89 -4.61 9.45 8.32
C LEU A 89 -3.92 9.40 6.96
N MET A 90 -4.49 8.67 5.99
CA MET A 90 -3.95 8.62 4.62
C MET A 90 -4.00 9.98 3.95
N GLU A 91 -5.09 10.73 4.11
CA GLU A 91 -5.21 12.10 3.60
C GLU A 91 -4.14 13.02 4.18
N ILE A 92 -3.86 12.92 5.48
CA ILE A 92 -2.79 13.68 6.14
C ILE A 92 -1.43 13.32 5.53
N VAL A 93 -1.13 12.03 5.34
CA VAL A 93 0.12 11.58 4.71
C VAL A 93 0.28 12.14 3.30
N GLU A 94 -0.79 12.14 2.52
CA GLU A 94 -0.80 12.69 1.17
C GLU A 94 -0.61 14.21 1.17
N TYR A 95 -1.36 14.92 1.99
CA TYR A 95 -1.29 16.38 2.11
C TYR A 95 0.11 16.89 2.46
N TYR A 96 0.77 16.26 3.42
CA TYR A 96 2.14 16.62 3.81
C TYR A 96 3.23 16.05 2.89
N GLY A 97 2.87 15.43 1.78
CA GLY A 97 3.81 14.91 0.79
C GLY A 97 4.53 13.62 1.21
N GLY A 98 3.95 12.85 2.12
CA GLY A 98 4.51 11.55 2.54
C GLY A 98 4.64 10.56 1.37
N LEU A 99 3.72 10.59 0.40
CA LEU A 99 3.82 9.78 -0.81
C LEU A 99 4.99 10.20 -1.70
N LYS A 100 5.27 11.51 -1.82
CA LYS A 100 6.45 12.01 -2.55
C LYS A 100 7.74 11.62 -1.85
N ALA A 101 7.74 11.58 -0.51
CA ALA A 101 8.86 11.08 0.28
C ALA A 101 9.09 9.58 0.02
N ALA A 102 8.05 8.77 0.05
CA ALA A 102 8.12 7.35 -0.29
C ALA A 102 8.64 7.12 -1.72
N GLN A 103 8.17 7.89 -2.69
CA GLN A 103 8.66 7.87 -4.07
C GLN A 103 10.17 8.11 -4.13
N LYS A 104 10.66 9.16 -3.50
CA LYS A 104 12.09 9.51 -3.52
C LYS A 104 12.96 8.44 -2.87
N LEU A 105 12.48 7.81 -1.80
CA LEU A 105 13.19 6.72 -1.12
C LEU A 105 13.21 5.43 -1.96
N LEU A 106 12.13 5.14 -2.68
CA LEU A 106 12.00 3.91 -3.47
C LEU A 106 12.72 3.99 -4.82
N THR A 107 12.86 5.19 -5.42
CA THR A 107 13.46 5.38 -6.74
C THR A 107 14.82 4.66 -6.91
N PRO A 108 15.81 4.81 -6.01
CA PRO A 108 17.11 4.16 -6.18
C PRO A 108 17.06 2.63 -6.02
N VAL A 109 16.01 2.12 -5.36
CA VAL A 109 15.87 0.70 -5.01
C VAL A 109 15.18 -0.10 -6.11
N LEU A 110 14.44 0.56 -7.03
CA LEU A 110 13.65 -0.11 -8.06
C LEU A 110 14.50 -0.94 -9.03
N ARG A 111 15.61 -0.39 -9.49
CA ARG A 111 16.48 -1.04 -10.48
C ARG A 111 17.11 -2.33 -9.94
N PRO A 112 17.74 -2.34 -8.75
CA PRO A 112 18.26 -3.58 -8.18
C PRO A 112 17.16 -4.57 -7.80
N LEU A 113 16.01 -4.07 -7.30
CA LEU A 113 14.97 -4.91 -6.73
C LEU A 113 14.07 -5.59 -7.78
N MET A 114 13.72 -4.87 -8.85
CA MET A 114 12.80 -5.36 -9.89
C MET A 114 13.37 -5.29 -11.32
N GLY A 115 14.49 -4.61 -11.51
CA GLY A 115 15.10 -4.43 -12.84
C GLY A 115 14.38 -3.40 -13.71
N ILE A 116 13.51 -2.56 -13.15
CA ILE A 116 12.80 -1.49 -13.86
C ILE A 116 13.45 -0.12 -13.62
N PRO A 117 13.38 0.81 -14.57
CA PRO A 117 14.00 2.12 -14.43
C PRO A 117 13.31 2.97 -13.33
N GLY A 118 14.10 3.88 -12.73
CA GLY A 118 13.62 4.75 -11.65
C GLY A 118 12.45 5.67 -12.03
N ILE A 119 12.28 5.97 -13.32
CA ILE A 119 11.16 6.76 -13.83
C ILE A 119 9.80 6.11 -13.53
N CYS A 120 9.76 4.79 -13.38
CA CYS A 120 8.54 4.05 -13.01
C CYS A 120 8.07 4.35 -11.58
N CYS A 121 8.87 5.06 -10.76
CA CYS A 121 8.57 5.22 -9.34
C CYS A 121 7.26 5.98 -9.07
N VAL A 122 6.93 6.97 -9.89
CA VAL A 122 5.65 7.70 -9.76
C VAL A 122 4.49 6.76 -10.01
N ALA A 123 4.56 6.00 -11.10
CA ALA A 123 3.54 5.01 -11.45
C ALA A 123 3.46 3.89 -10.39
N LEU A 124 4.60 3.51 -9.78
CA LEU A 124 4.63 2.52 -8.70
C LEU A 124 3.87 3.02 -7.47
N VAL A 125 4.19 4.19 -6.97
CA VAL A 125 3.52 4.76 -5.78
C VAL A 125 2.03 4.96 -6.05
N SER A 126 1.67 5.47 -7.24
CA SER A 126 0.27 5.60 -7.64
C SER A 126 -0.45 4.25 -7.70
N SER A 127 0.23 3.19 -8.17
CA SER A 127 -0.35 1.85 -8.24
C SER A 127 -0.58 1.20 -6.87
N LEU A 128 0.14 1.61 -5.84
CA LEU A 128 -0.09 1.16 -4.47
C LEU A 128 -1.39 1.74 -3.88
N GLN A 129 -1.83 2.90 -4.39
CA GLN A 129 -3.09 3.52 -3.98
C GLN A 129 -4.24 3.17 -4.91
N SER A 130 -4.01 3.27 -6.22
CA SER A 130 -5.02 3.02 -7.26
C SER A 130 -4.41 2.25 -8.41
N THR A 131 -4.98 1.07 -8.69
CA THR A 131 -4.56 0.22 -9.82
C THR A 131 -4.72 0.96 -11.15
N ASP A 132 -5.85 1.66 -11.33
CA ASP A 132 -6.17 2.36 -12.57
C ASP A 132 -5.22 3.52 -12.84
N ALA A 133 -4.92 4.32 -11.81
CA ALA A 133 -3.95 5.40 -11.92
C ALA A 133 -2.55 4.88 -12.27
N GLY A 134 -2.10 3.81 -11.58
CA GLY A 134 -0.84 3.16 -11.88
C GLY A 134 -0.77 2.60 -13.30
N ALA A 135 -1.82 1.92 -13.76
CA ALA A 135 -1.90 1.37 -15.11
C ALA A 135 -1.87 2.46 -16.18
N GLY A 136 -2.62 3.56 -15.98
CA GLY A 136 -2.63 4.71 -16.88
C GLY A 136 -1.25 5.33 -17.03
N MET A 137 -0.54 5.55 -15.92
CA MET A 137 0.83 6.07 -15.94
C MET A 137 1.80 5.11 -16.63
N THR A 138 1.69 3.82 -16.39
CA THR A 138 2.54 2.80 -17.02
C THR A 138 2.33 2.75 -18.53
N LYS A 139 1.08 2.86 -18.98
CA LYS A 139 0.75 2.98 -20.40
C LYS A 139 1.43 4.20 -21.03
N ASN A 140 1.40 5.34 -20.34
CA ASN A 140 2.06 6.57 -20.84
C ASN A 140 3.57 6.41 -20.91
N LEU A 141 4.21 5.82 -19.90
CA LEU A 141 5.66 5.52 -19.93
C LEU A 141 6.03 4.62 -21.12
N ARG A 142 5.21 3.61 -21.42
CA ARG A 142 5.45 2.75 -22.58
C ARG A 142 5.25 3.50 -23.91
N ALA A 143 4.22 4.31 -24.01
CA ALA A 143 3.95 5.12 -25.20
C ALA A 143 5.03 6.19 -25.46
N ALA A 144 5.65 6.73 -24.41
CA ALA A 144 6.77 7.66 -24.50
C ALA A 144 8.12 6.96 -24.85
N GLY A 145 8.19 5.63 -24.79
CA GLY A 145 9.42 4.87 -25.00
C GLY A 145 10.35 4.82 -23.79
N ASP A 146 9.89 5.27 -22.63
CA ASP A 146 10.68 5.32 -21.39
C ASP A 146 10.91 3.93 -20.76
N ILE A 147 10.11 2.94 -21.14
CA ILE A 147 10.22 1.55 -20.70
C ILE A 147 10.10 0.58 -21.87
N THR A 148 10.84 -0.50 -21.81
CA THR A 148 10.81 -1.61 -22.77
C THR A 148 9.58 -2.50 -22.56
N ASN A 149 9.30 -3.41 -23.51
CA ASN A 149 8.24 -4.40 -23.35
C ASN A 149 8.50 -5.36 -22.18
N LYS A 150 9.75 -5.74 -21.93
CA LYS A 150 10.12 -6.56 -20.77
C LYS A 150 9.87 -5.85 -19.46
N GLU A 151 10.29 -4.59 -19.38
CA GLU A 151 10.03 -3.76 -18.18
C GLU A 151 8.55 -3.52 -17.96
N LEU A 152 7.77 -3.33 -19.03
CA LEU A 152 6.31 -3.25 -18.96
C LEU A 152 5.70 -4.52 -18.36
N LEU A 153 6.12 -5.71 -18.81
CA LEU A 153 5.61 -6.98 -18.30
C LEU A 153 5.94 -7.18 -16.82
N ILE A 154 7.19 -6.91 -16.42
CA ILE A 154 7.64 -7.00 -15.03
C ILE A 154 6.86 -6.05 -14.15
N PHE A 155 6.71 -4.81 -14.60
CA PHE A 155 6.01 -3.79 -13.83
C PHE A 155 4.50 -4.06 -13.74
N SER A 156 3.89 -4.54 -14.83
CA SER A 156 2.47 -4.95 -14.83
C SER A 156 2.23 -6.11 -13.86
N ALA A 157 3.12 -7.08 -13.78
CA ALA A 157 3.02 -8.16 -12.81
C ALA A 157 3.07 -7.64 -11.36
N PHE A 158 3.96 -6.68 -11.06
CA PHE A 158 3.97 -6.00 -9.77
C PHE A 158 2.67 -5.27 -9.49
N GLN A 159 2.15 -4.51 -10.44
CA GLN A 159 0.94 -3.70 -10.26
C GLN A 159 -0.29 -4.57 -10.06
N PHE A 160 -0.42 -5.63 -10.85
CA PHE A 160 -1.59 -6.52 -10.81
C PHE A 160 -1.65 -7.35 -9.52
N THR A 161 -0.52 -7.81 -9.00
CA THR A 161 -0.46 -8.51 -7.73
C THR A 161 -0.88 -7.59 -6.59
N ALA A 162 -2.00 -7.86 -5.95
CA ALA A 162 -2.59 -7.00 -4.91
C ALA A 162 -2.67 -5.52 -5.34
N GLY A 163 -3.43 -5.25 -6.42
CA GLY A 163 -3.59 -3.90 -6.98
C GLY A 163 -4.15 -2.92 -5.97
N GLY A 164 -3.65 -1.67 -5.97
CA GLY A 164 -4.08 -0.64 -5.04
C GLY A 164 -3.92 -1.03 -3.57
N VAL A 165 -2.87 -1.79 -3.24
CA VAL A 165 -2.75 -2.47 -1.94
C VAL A 165 -2.88 -1.54 -0.74
N ILE A 166 -2.28 -0.36 -0.78
CA ILE A 166 -2.37 0.60 0.34
C ILE A 166 -3.78 1.18 0.40
N GLY A 167 -4.30 1.69 -0.73
CA GLY A 167 -5.65 2.25 -0.81
C GLY A 167 -6.71 1.23 -0.39
N ASN A 168 -6.71 0.05 -0.97
CA ASN A 168 -7.69 -0.99 -0.67
C ASN A 168 -7.54 -1.54 0.75
N TYR A 169 -6.31 -1.75 1.23
CA TYR A 169 -6.08 -2.30 2.56
C TYR A 169 -6.48 -1.33 3.67
N LEU A 170 -6.09 -0.06 3.56
CA LEU A 170 -6.40 0.96 4.57
C LEU A 170 -7.82 1.53 4.44
N ALA A 171 -8.44 1.47 3.25
CA ALA A 171 -9.84 1.82 3.08
C ALA A 171 -10.75 0.62 3.40
N SER A 172 -11.06 -0.20 2.40
CA SER A 172 -12.00 -1.32 2.57
C SER A 172 -11.50 -2.39 3.53
N GLY A 173 -10.19 -2.68 3.52
CA GLY A 173 -9.57 -3.66 4.39
C GLY A 173 -9.58 -3.27 5.87
N SER A 174 -9.62 -1.97 6.19
CA SER A 174 -9.66 -1.47 7.57
C SER A 174 -10.89 -1.95 8.34
N ALA A 175 -11.94 -2.33 7.63
CA ALA A 175 -13.11 -2.98 8.20
C ALA A 175 -12.76 -4.26 8.98
N LEU A 176 -11.72 -4.97 8.57
CA LEU A 176 -11.28 -6.22 9.21
C LEU A 176 -10.33 -5.99 10.39
N PHE A 177 -9.79 -4.80 10.58
CA PHE A 177 -8.77 -4.52 11.60
C PHE A 177 -9.26 -4.81 13.02
N SER A 178 -10.54 -4.57 13.30
CA SER A 178 -11.15 -4.82 14.60
C SER A 178 -11.23 -6.32 14.98
N VAL A 179 -11.19 -7.22 13.99
CA VAL A 179 -11.30 -8.67 14.18
C VAL A 179 -10.00 -9.42 13.89
N MET A 180 -8.96 -8.72 13.46
CA MET A 180 -7.66 -9.31 13.18
C MET A 180 -6.96 -9.78 14.47
N THR A 181 -6.34 -10.94 14.38
CA THR A 181 -5.54 -11.53 15.46
C THR A 181 -4.04 -11.21 15.37
N VAL A 182 -3.63 -10.59 14.25
CA VAL A 182 -2.25 -10.18 13.98
C VAL A 182 -2.16 -8.67 13.82
N PRO A 183 -0.98 -8.04 14.03
CA PRO A 183 -0.79 -6.61 13.80
C PRO A 183 -1.19 -6.21 12.38
N ILE A 184 -1.80 -5.04 12.22
CA ILE A 184 -2.29 -4.50 10.93
C ILE A 184 -1.19 -4.49 9.86
N VAL A 185 0.05 -4.19 10.27
CA VAL A 185 1.19 -4.13 9.35
C VAL A 185 1.54 -5.50 8.74
N THR A 186 1.24 -6.61 9.43
CA THR A 186 1.68 -7.96 9.02
C THR A 186 1.13 -8.36 7.63
N PRO A 187 -0.19 -8.33 7.37
CA PRO A 187 -0.71 -8.64 6.03
C PRO A 187 -0.22 -7.66 4.97
N LEU A 188 -0.06 -6.38 5.32
CA LEU A 188 0.44 -5.37 4.39
C LEU A 188 1.86 -5.71 3.93
N VAL A 189 2.75 -6.06 4.87
CA VAL A 189 4.13 -6.48 4.54
C VAL A 189 4.12 -7.74 3.68
N VAL A 190 3.30 -8.75 4.02
CA VAL A 190 3.18 -9.97 3.22
C VAL A 190 2.74 -9.65 1.79
N MET A 191 1.72 -8.80 1.62
CA MET A 191 1.25 -8.38 0.29
C MET A 191 2.35 -7.66 -0.50
N LEU A 192 3.10 -6.75 0.13
CA LEU A 192 4.21 -6.05 -0.53
C LEU A 192 5.34 -7.00 -0.92
N VAL A 193 5.69 -7.97 -0.07
CA VAL A 193 6.68 -9.00 -0.39
C VAL A 193 6.21 -9.85 -1.56
N MET A 194 4.94 -10.26 -1.57
CA MET A 194 4.38 -11.04 -2.67
C MET A 194 4.29 -10.26 -3.99
N LYS A 195 4.06 -8.93 -3.94
CA LYS A 195 4.16 -8.07 -5.12
C LYS A 195 5.57 -8.11 -5.73
N LEU A 196 6.59 -7.99 -4.88
CA LEU A 196 7.98 -8.06 -5.32
C LEU A 196 8.33 -9.46 -5.85
N PHE A 197 7.83 -10.50 -5.18
CA PHE A 197 8.01 -11.87 -5.65
C PHE A 197 7.40 -12.09 -7.04
N GLY A 198 6.17 -11.64 -7.26
CA GLY A 198 5.48 -11.71 -8.55
C GLY A 198 6.24 -10.98 -9.67
N ALA A 199 6.74 -9.77 -9.38
CA ALA A 199 7.57 -9.03 -10.33
C ALA A 199 8.86 -9.76 -10.69
N ASN A 200 9.56 -10.36 -9.70
CA ASN A 200 10.79 -11.09 -9.95
C ASN A 200 10.55 -12.43 -10.66
N MET A 201 9.43 -13.10 -10.38
CA MET A 201 9.01 -14.28 -11.16
C MET A 201 8.79 -13.92 -12.63
N MET A 202 8.11 -12.80 -12.90
CA MET A 202 7.93 -12.30 -14.27
C MET A 202 9.28 -11.91 -14.90
N ARG A 203 10.17 -11.28 -14.14
CA ARG A 203 11.52 -10.95 -14.61
C ARG A 203 12.29 -12.22 -15.04
N LEU A 204 12.21 -13.28 -14.23
CA LEU A 204 12.82 -14.58 -14.55
C LEU A 204 12.18 -15.17 -15.80
N PHE A 205 10.86 -15.14 -15.90
CA PHE A 205 10.15 -15.60 -17.10
C PHE A 205 10.58 -14.83 -18.34
N CYS A 206 10.62 -13.50 -18.28
CA CYS A 206 11.06 -12.66 -19.39
C CYS A 206 12.52 -12.94 -19.80
N HIS A 207 13.38 -13.28 -18.84
CA HIS A 207 14.77 -13.61 -19.14
C HIS A 207 14.90 -14.86 -20.01
N TYR A 208 14.09 -15.89 -19.77
CA TYR A 208 14.17 -17.16 -20.46
C TYR A 208 13.30 -17.26 -21.71
N PHE A 209 12.13 -16.62 -21.72
CA PHE A 209 11.11 -16.86 -22.72
C PHE A 209 10.80 -15.66 -23.63
N VAL A 210 11.12 -14.44 -23.21
CA VAL A 210 10.83 -13.24 -24.01
C VAL A 210 12.11 -12.80 -24.72
N LYS A 211 12.16 -13.00 -26.05
CA LYS A 211 13.20 -12.42 -26.89
C LYS A 211 13.00 -10.91 -26.97
N GLU A 212 14.06 -10.13 -26.92
CA GLU A 212 13.99 -8.72 -27.28
C GLU A 212 13.75 -8.63 -28.78
N GLU A 213 12.60 -8.12 -29.16
CA GLU A 213 12.42 -7.54 -30.49
C GLU A 213 12.91 -6.09 -30.35
N ASP A 214 14.00 -5.78 -31.04
CA ASP A 214 14.57 -4.43 -31.18
C ASP A 214 13.60 -3.47 -31.84
#